data_4f01caade9f9b7c406ce51e7e46b52cf
#
_entry.id   4f01caade9f9b7c406ce51e7e46b52cf
#
_cell.length_a   1.000
_cell.length_b   1.000
_cell.length_c   1.000
_cell.angle_alpha   90.00
_cell.angle_beta   90.00
_cell.angle_gamma   90.00
#
_symmetry.space_group_name_H-M   'P 1'
#
loop_
_entity.id
_entity.type
_entity.pdbx_description
1 polymer ?
#
loop_
_entity_poly.entity_id
_entity_poly.type
_entity_poly.pdbx_seq_one_letter_code
_entity_poly.pdbx_strand_id
1 'polypeptide(L)'
;MGAFIMALGHGSMALEYFADTFFYLGLVLLILGNGLFKPNISSIVGQLYKDDDIRKDGAYTIFYMGINAGAFLGILLCGYLGEKVGWHWGFGLAGIFMFFGMLQFYFAQSIFGSIGLKPEKKAKNSEEKVKTPITNI
;
A
#
# COMPACT_ATOMS: atom_id res chain seq x y z
N MET A 1 -0.93 -3.43 7.35
CA MET A 1 0.32 -4.16 7.61
C MET A 1 1.46 -3.69 6.71
N GLY A 2 1.35 -3.70 5.36
CA GLY A 2 2.45 -3.30 4.47
C GLY A 2 3.04 -1.92 4.74
N ALA A 3 2.20 -0.89 4.92
CA ALA A 3 2.66 0.46 5.24
C ALA A 3 3.48 0.55 6.55
N PHE A 4 3.08 -0.21 7.57
CA PHE A 4 3.80 -0.28 8.83
C PHE A 4 5.18 -0.92 8.66
N ILE A 5 5.27 -2.01 7.90
CA ILE A 5 6.54 -2.68 7.59
C ILE A 5 7.46 -1.74 6.80
N MET A 6 6.91 -0.98 5.84
CA MET A 6 7.69 0.02 5.09
C MET A 6 8.19 1.15 5.99
N ALA A 7 7.37 1.65 6.92
CA ALA A 7 7.78 2.67 7.87
C ALA A 7 8.93 2.18 8.78
N LEU A 8 8.85 0.93 9.26
CA LEU A 8 9.95 0.28 9.99
C LEU A 8 11.20 0.11 9.12
N GLY A 9 11.03 -0.23 7.84
CA GLY A 9 12.13 -0.34 6.89
C GLY A 9 12.90 0.98 6.73
N HIS A 10 12.19 2.07 6.49
CA HIS A 10 12.81 3.41 6.41
C HIS A 10 13.46 3.83 7.73
N GLY A 11 12.80 3.54 8.86
CA GLY A 11 13.38 3.79 10.19
C GLY A 11 14.64 2.99 10.44
N SER A 12 14.69 1.73 10.01
CA SER A 12 15.90 0.90 10.08
C SER A 12 17.02 1.48 9.22
N MET A 13 16.72 1.89 7.98
CA MET A 13 17.73 2.53 7.11
C MET A 13 18.25 3.86 7.68
N ALA A 14 17.41 4.62 8.39
CA ALA A 14 17.85 5.84 9.07
C ALA A 14 18.87 5.56 10.19
N LEU A 15 18.92 4.34 10.70
CA LEU A 15 19.87 3.88 11.72
C LEU A 15 21.16 3.28 11.12
N GLU A 16 21.37 3.38 9.81
CA GLU A 16 22.59 2.88 9.12
C GLU A 16 23.87 3.43 9.72
N TYR A 17 23.81 4.65 10.26
CA TYR A 17 24.95 5.29 10.91
C TYR A 17 25.57 4.46 12.05
N PHE A 18 24.77 3.62 12.72
CA PHE A 18 25.22 2.79 13.82
C PHE A 18 25.83 1.45 13.36
N ALA A 19 25.26 0.87 12.28
CA ALA A 19 25.77 -0.35 11.68
C ALA A 19 25.15 -0.58 10.28
N ASP A 20 25.96 -1.01 9.32
CA ASP A 20 25.53 -1.33 7.95
C ASP A 20 24.43 -2.40 7.90
N THR A 21 24.35 -3.26 8.92
CA THR A 21 23.31 -4.27 9.06
C THR A 21 21.91 -3.68 9.06
N PHE A 22 21.72 -2.49 9.64
CA PHE A 22 20.43 -1.81 9.67
C PHE A 22 19.95 -1.38 8.27
N PHE A 23 20.89 -1.03 7.40
CA PHE A 23 20.59 -0.72 6.00
C PHE A 23 20.01 -1.93 5.26
N TYR A 24 20.69 -3.09 5.34
CA TYR A 24 20.23 -4.31 4.70
C TYR A 24 18.91 -4.82 5.28
N LEU A 25 18.74 -4.72 6.60
CA LEU A 25 17.47 -5.05 7.24
C LEU A 25 16.34 -4.16 6.75
N GLY A 26 16.61 -2.85 6.61
CA GLY A 26 15.67 -1.88 6.08
C GLY A 26 15.25 -2.20 4.65
N LEU A 27 16.19 -2.59 3.77
CA LEU A 27 15.90 -3.02 2.41
C LEU A 27 14.96 -4.23 2.37
N VAL A 28 15.22 -5.25 3.17
CA VAL A 28 14.35 -6.45 3.25
C VAL A 28 12.94 -6.05 3.70
N LEU A 29 12.82 -5.22 4.73
CA LEU A 29 11.53 -4.73 5.20
C LEU A 29 10.79 -3.91 4.14
N LEU A 30 11.50 -3.07 3.37
CA LEU A 30 10.91 -2.30 2.27
C LEU A 30 10.39 -3.20 1.15
N ILE A 31 11.13 -4.23 0.76
CA ILE A 31 10.70 -5.19 -0.25
C ILE A 31 9.42 -5.90 0.19
N LEU A 32 9.40 -6.43 1.40
CA LEU A 32 8.25 -7.12 1.96
C LEU A 32 7.05 -6.18 2.14
N GLY A 33 7.29 -5.00 2.68
CA GLY A 33 6.25 -4.00 2.91
C GLY A 33 5.61 -3.50 1.60
N ASN A 34 6.43 -3.23 0.58
CA ASN A 34 5.95 -2.78 -0.74
C ASN A 34 5.16 -3.89 -1.46
N GLY A 35 5.65 -5.14 -1.40
CA GLY A 35 4.95 -6.29 -1.94
C GLY A 35 3.55 -6.50 -1.35
N LEU A 36 3.39 -6.22 -0.06
CA LEU A 36 2.10 -6.28 0.62
C LEU A 36 1.24 -5.03 0.39
N PHE A 37 1.84 -3.86 0.31
CA PHE A 37 1.12 -2.58 0.24
C PHE A 37 0.54 -2.31 -1.15
N LYS A 38 1.37 -2.40 -2.19
CA LYS A 38 1.02 -1.98 -3.54
C LYS A 38 -0.21 -2.69 -4.13
N PRO A 39 -0.33 -4.03 -4.12
CA PRO A 39 -1.51 -4.70 -4.64
C PRO A 39 -2.77 -4.41 -3.83
N ASN A 40 -2.64 -4.27 -2.52
CA ASN A 40 -3.79 -4.02 -1.65
C ASN A 40 -4.36 -2.62 -1.85
N ILE A 41 -3.53 -1.58 -1.96
CA ILE A 41 -4.01 -0.21 -2.15
C ILE A 41 -4.68 -0.04 -3.51
N SER A 42 -4.13 -0.63 -4.57
CA SER A 42 -4.75 -0.62 -5.91
C SER A 42 -6.10 -1.34 -5.93
N SER A 43 -6.22 -2.45 -5.19
CA SER A 43 -7.47 -3.18 -5.04
C SER A 43 -8.54 -2.35 -4.30
N ILE A 44 -8.15 -1.61 -3.25
CA ILE A 44 -9.05 -0.72 -2.52
C ILE A 44 -9.62 0.36 -3.44
N VAL A 45 -8.78 1.00 -4.28
CA VAL A 45 -9.25 1.99 -5.26
C VAL A 45 -10.28 1.38 -6.21
N GLY A 46 -10.04 0.14 -6.69
CA GLY A 46 -10.98 -0.56 -7.55
C GLY A 46 -12.31 -0.89 -6.89
N GLN A 47 -12.29 -1.18 -5.58
CA GLN A 47 -13.51 -1.53 -4.81
C GLN A 47 -14.34 -0.32 -4.39
N LEU A 48 -13.77 0.90 -4.42
CA LEU A 48 -14.50 2.14 -4.09
C LEU A 48 -15.57 2.48 -5.12
N TYR A 49 -15.46 1.97 -6.33
CA TYR A 49 -16.35 2.25 -7.44
C TYR A 49 -16.96 0.96 -7.99
N LYS A 50 -18.23 1.00 -8.38
CA LYS A 50 -18.87 -0.11 -9.11
C LYS A 50 -18.24 -0.28 -10.49
N ASP A 51 -18.35 -1.47 -11.07
CA ASP A 51 -17.72 -1.75 -12.36
C ASP A 51 -18.23 -0.87 -13.50
N ASP A 52 -19.48 -0.42 -13.44
CA ASP A 52 -20.14 0.43 -14.43
C ASP A 52 -19.99 1.93 -14.14
N ASP A 53 -19.25 2.33 -13.09
CA ASP A 53 -19.14 3.74 -12.71
C ASP A 53 -18.07 4.44 -13.55
N ILE A 54 -18.49 5.40 -14.38
CA ILE A 54 -17.65 6.23 -15.26
C ILE A 54 -16.51 6.94 -14.45
N ARG A 55 -16.74 7.20 -13.16
CA ARG A 55 -15.77 7.86 -12.28
C ARG A 55 -14.60 6.95 -11.89
N LYS A 56 -14.70 5.65 -12.11
CA LYS A 56 -13.67 4.67 -11.77
C LYS A 56 -12.35 4.97 -12.49
N ASP A 57 -12.41 5.27 -13.79
CA ASP A 57 -11.22 5.60 -14.59
C ASP A 57 -10.57 6.91 -14.12
N GLY A 58 -11.40 7.91 -13.80
CA GLY A 58 -10.93 9.18 -13.22
C GLY A 58 -10.24 8.97 -11.86
N ALA A 59 -10.77 8.10 -11.02
CA ALA A 59 -10.19 7.77 -9.72
C ALA A 59 -8.81 7.10 -9.86
N TYR A 60 -8.66 6.15 -10.78
CA TYR A 60 -7.37 5.56 -11.09
C TYR A 60 -6.39 6.57 -11.64
N THR A 61 -6.83 7.48 -12.53
CA THR A 61 -6.00 8.55 -13.06
C THR A 61 -5.44 9.43 -11.95
N ILE A 62 -6.30 9.90 -11.04
CA ILE A 62 -5.89 10.71 -9.89
C ILE A 62 -4.93 9.92 -8.97
N PHE A 63 -5.22 8.64 -8.74
CA PHE A 63 -4.37 7.76 -7.93
C PHE A 63 -2.95 7.64 -8.53
N TYR A 64 -2.83 7.38 -9.83
CA TYR A 64 -1.53 7.29 -10.49
C TYR A 64 -0.82 8.63 -10.58
N MET A 65 -1.54 9.75 -10.77
CA MET A 65 -0.95 11.09 -10.66
C MET A 65 -0.35 11.32 -9.27
N GLY A 66 -1.07 10.94 -8.21
CA GLY A 66 -0.57 11.02 -6.83
C GLY A 66 0.70 10.21 -6.60
N ILE A 67 0.76 8.98 -7.14
CA ILE A 67 1.95 8.13 -7.07
C ILE A 67 3.16 8.80 -7.75
N ASN A 68 2.97 9.32 -8.96
CA ASN A 68 4.05 9.96 -9.72
C ASN A 68 4.51 11.27 -9.07
N ALA A 69 3.58 12.10 -8.60
CA ALA A 69 3.90 13.32 -7.86
C ALA A 69 4.65 12.99 -6.55
N GLY A 70 4.20 11.98 -5.82
CA GLY A 70 4.88 11.51 -4.61
C GLY A 70 6.28 10.98 -4.87
N ALA A 71 6.48 10.22 -5.96
CA ALA A 71 7.79 9.75 -6.38
C ALA A 71 8.72 10.91 -6.72
N PHE A 72 8.26 11.88 -7.51
CA PHE A 72 9.03 13.07 -7.87
C PHE A 72 9.47 13.88 -6.64
N LEU A 73 8.51 14.23 -5.79
CA LEU A 73 8.79 15.01 -4.56
C LEU A 73 9.65 14.21 -3.58
N GLY A 74 9.42 12.90 -3.46
CA GLY A 74 10.20 12.03 -2.59
C GLY A 74 11.67 11.97 -3.00
N ILE A 75 11.94 11.75 -4.29
CA ILE A 75 13.32 11.74 -4.82
C ILE A 75 13.97 13.11 -4.62
N LEU A 76 13.25 14.19 -4.91
CA LEU A 76 13.78 15.54 -4.78
C LEU A 76 14.14 15.88 -3.32
N LEU A 77 13.23 15.66 -2.39
CA LEU A 77 13.40 16.06 -0.98
C LEU A 77 14.34 15.10 -0.24
N CYS A 78 14.09 13.80 -0.33
CA CYS A 78 14.89 12.80 0.38
C CYS A 78 16.29 12.68 -0.24
N GLY A 79 16.41 12.78 -1.58
CA GLY A 79 17.68 12.77 -2.27
C GLY A 79 18.52 14.02 -1.96
N TYR A 80 17.91 15.20 -2.01
CA TYR A 80 18.59 16.44 -1.63
C TYR A 80 19.11 16.40 -0.20
N LEU A 81 18.29 15.93 0.74
CA LEU A 81 18.69 15.82 2.14
C LEU A 81 19.79 14.76 2.32
N GLY A 82 19.67 13.63 1.61
CA GLY A 82 20.66 12.57 1.62
C GLY A 82 22.03 13.02 1.15
N GLU A 83 22.11 13.80 0.06
CA GLU A 83 23.35 14.31 -0.50
C GLU A 83 23.97 15.47 0.30
N LYS A 84 23.15 16.37 0.85
CA LYS A 84 23.64 17.59 1.52
C LYS A 84 23.88 17.43 3.02
N VAL A 85 23.11 16.58 3.69
CA VAL A 85 23.14 16.43 5.15
C VAL A 85 23.61 15.04 5.56
N GLY A 86 23.20 14.01 4.80
CA GLY A 86 23.56 12.61 5.05
C GLY A 86 22.41 11.67 4.74
N TRP A 87 22.74 10.47 4.25
CA TRP A 87 21.76 9.49 3.78
C TRP A 87 20.79 9.05 4.88
N HIS A 88 21.25 8.93 6.12
CA HIS A 88 20.39 8.61 7.27
C HIS A 88 19.25 9.62 7.46
N TRP A 89 19.48 10.91 7.18
CA TRP A 89 18.45 11.95 7.23
C TRP A 89 17.46 11.82 6.06
N GLY A 90 17.95 11.48 4.86
CA GLY A 90 17.10 11.22 3.70
C GLY A 90 16.14 10.05 3.95
N PHE A 91 16.65 8.94 4.45
CA PHE A 91 15.83 7.77 4.80
C PHE A 91 14.90 8.05 5.98
N GLY A 92 15.35 8.82 6.98
CA GLY A 92 14.52 9.26 8.10
C GLY A 92 13.32 10.09 7.65
N LEU A 93 13.54 11.04 6.72
CA LEU A 93 12.46 11.85 6.14
C LEU A 93 11.44 10.98 5.38
N ALA A 94 11.91 10.02 4.58
CA ALA A 94 11.03 9.06 3.90
C ALA A 94 10.20 8.25 4.89
N GLY A 95 10.80 7.84 6.02
CA GLY A 95 10.11 7.15 7.11
C GLY A 95 9.03 7.99 7.74
N ILE A 96 9.28 9.27 7.97
CA ILE A 96 8.30 10.23 8.51
C ILE A 96 7.12 10.38 7.55
N PHE A 97 7.36 10.58 6.26
CA PHE A 97 6.29 10.67 5.27
C PHE A 97 5.46 9.37 5.20
N MET A 98 6.11 8.22 5.26
CA MET A 98 5.41 6.94 5.27
C MET A 98 4.58 6.75 6.53
N PHE A 99 5.07 7.19 7.68
CA PHE A 99 4.33 7.17 8.94
C PHE A 99 3.08 8.05 8.88
N PHE A 100 3.20 9.28 8.37
CA PHE A 100 2.05 10.16 8.17
C PHE A 100 1.03 9.59 7.18
N GLY A 101 1.50 8.99 6.08
CA GLY A 101 0.63 8.31 5.13
C GLY A 101 -0.13 7.13 5.77
N MET A 102 0.54 6.36 6.61
CA MET A 102 -0.09 5.27 7.38
C MET A 102 -1.14 5.82 8.36
N LEU A 103 -0.83 6.90 9.06
CA LEU A 103 -1.73 7.53 10.01
C LEU A 103 -2.97 8.10 9.31
N GLN A 104 -2.78 8.78 8.18
CA GLN A 104 -3.87 9.28 7.34
C GLN A 104 -4.77 8.14 6.87
N PHE A 105 -4.19 7.04 6.40
CA PHE A 105 -4.94 5.87 5.98
C PHE A 105 -5.72 5.24 7.13
N TYR A 106 -5.13 5.18 8.32
CA TYR A 106 -5.79 4.67 9.52
C TYR A 106 -7.03 5.49 9.89
N PHE A 107 -6.93 6.82 9.89
CA PHE A 107 -8.08 7.70 10.15
C PHE A 107 -9.12 7.66 9.03
N ALA A 108 -8.69 7.50 7.78
CA ALA A 108 -9.59 7.39 6.64
C ALA A 108 -10.31 6.02 6.57
N GLN A 109 -9.89 5.03 7.36
CA GLN A 109 -10.47 3.68 7.34
C GLN A 109 -11.98 3.68 7.66
N SER A 110 -12.45 4.60 8.49
CA SER A 110 -13.88 4.78 8.78
C SER A 110 -14.70 5.17 7.54
N ILE A 111 -14.08 5.85 6.56
CA ILE A 111 -14.71 6.28 5.31
C ILE A 111 -14.84 5.10 4.34
N PHE A 112 -13.91 4.14 4.40
CA PHE A 112 -13.91 2.98 3.51
C PHE A 112 -14.95 1.91 3.91
N GLY A 113 -15.45 1.94 5.15
CA GLY A 113 -16.44 0.97 5.65
C GLY A 113 -15.92 -0.47 5.57
N SER A 114 -16.62 -1.33 4.79
CA SER A 114 -16.25 -2.73 4.59
C SER A 114 -15.24 -2.96 3.45
N ILE A 115 -14.84 -1.91 2.73
CA ILE A 115 -13.91 -2.01 1.60
C ILE A 115 -12.51 -2.35 2.11
N GLY A 116 -11.86 -3.31 1.46
CA GLY A 116 -10.52 -3.78 1.86
C GLY A 116 -10.50 -4.75 3.05
N LEU A 117 -11.67 -5.12 3.59
CA LEU A 117 -11.77 -6.23 4.54
C LEU A 117 -11.61 -7.57 3.81
N LYS A 118 -11.22 -8.59 4.58
CA LYS A 118 -11.10 -9.95 4.05
C LYS A 118 -12.43 -10.38 3.43
N PRO A 119 -12.46 -10.91 2.18
CA PRO A 119 -13.67 -11.40 1.58
C PRO A 119 -14.32 -12.43 2.49
N GLU A 120 -15.57 -12.24 2.86
CA GLU A 120 -16.33 -13.30 3.50
C GLU A 120 -16.38 -14.48 2.52
N LYS A 121 -15.98 -15.66 2.98
CA LYS A 121 -16.19 -16.89 2.22
C LYS A 121 -17.70 -17.00 2.03
N LYS A 122 -18.21 -16.62 0.85
CA LYS A 122 -19.57 -16.97 0.45
C LYS A 122 -19.66 -18.48 0.68
N ALA A 123 -20.48 -18.84 1.65
CA ALA A 123 -20.66 -20.23 2.04
C ALA A 123 -20.95 -21.07 0.78
N LYS A 124 -20.37 -22.25 0.75
CA LYS A 124 -20.45 -23.31 -0.27
C LYS A 124 -21.88 -23.73 -0.69
N ASN A 125 -22.90 -22.95 -0.37
CA ASN A 125 -24.30 -23.26 -0.65
C ASN A 125 -24.78 -22.89 -2.07
N SER A 126 -23.92 -22.32 -2.92
CA SER A 126 -24.31 -22.03 -4.31
C SER A 126 -23.97 -23.15 -5.29
N GLU A 127 -23.14 -24.10 -4.92
CA GLU A 127 -22.77 -25.22 -5.80
C GLU A 127 -23.71 -26.42 -5.68
N GLU A 128 -24.56 -26.46 -4.64
CA GLU A 128 -25.51 -27.57 -4.45
C GLU A 128 -26.83 -27.38 -5.22
N LYS A 129 -27.10 -26.19 -5.78
CA LYS A 129 -28.31 -25.91 -6.56
C LYS A 129 -28.19 -26.11 -8.07
N VAL A 130 -27.02 -26.51 -8.58
CA VAL A 130 -26.81 -26.78 -10.02
C VAL A 130 -26.76 -28.29 -10.33
N LYS A 131 -26.91 -29.14 -9.34
CA LYS A 131 -27.09 -30.58 -9.56
C LYS A 131 -28.56 -30.98 -9.47
N THR A 132 -29.39 -30.49 -10.37
CA THR A 132 -30.63 -31.18 -10.73
C THR A 132 -30.35 -32.03 -11.97
N PRO A 133 -30.51 -33.32 -11.90
CA PRO A 133 -30.27 -34.19 -13.03
C PRO A 133 -31.38 -33.98 -14.07
N ILE A 134 -30.98 -33.68 -15.29
CA ILE A 134 -31.82 -33.89 -16.45
C ILE A 134 -31.85 -35.41 -16.69
N THR A 135 -32.76 -36.08 -16.02
CA THR A 135 -33.13 -37.44 -16.40
C THR A 135 -34.65 -37.46 -16.43
N ASN A 136 -35.19 -37.39 -17.62
CA ASN A 136 -36.36 -38.10 -18.09
C ASN A 136 -36.82 -37.48 -19.40
N ILE A 137 -36.40 -38.06 -20.51
CA ILE A 137 -37.23 -38.68 -21.57
C ILE A 137 -36.26 -39.48 -22.43
#